data_9b54b350a36bc3d301cbd8a9ef8aca62
#
_entry.id   9b54b350a36bc3d301cbd8a9ef8aca62
#
_cell.length_a   1.000
_cell.length_b   1.000
_cell.length_c   1.000
_cell.angle_alpha   90.00
_cell.angle_beta   90.00
_cell.angle_gamma   90.00
#
_symmetry.space_group_name_H-M   'P 1'
#
loop_
_entity.id
_entity.type
_entity.pdbx_description
1 polymer ?
#
loop_
_entity_poly.entity_id
_entity_poly.type
_entity_poly.pdbx_seq_one_letter_code
_entity_poly.pdbx_strand_id
1 'polypeptide(L)'
;MGGGIALPAWSPGAAIAYLDEAGIAAAVVSISTPGVHLGDDMEARRMARVVNEQVAELVKDHPDRFGFFATLTLPDVDGAIAEAAEAFDRLGADGVILLASVAGRYLGDPAFDPLMAALDERSAVVFVHPGPLAGPSVPGLPEFIADFLLDTTRAALLMARNGVLDRYPRLNRAYCDSQ
;
A
#
# COMPACT_ATOMS: atom_id res chain seq x y z
N MET A 1 -12.22 0.96 11.28
CA MET A 1 -13.14 1.74 10.44
C MET A 1 -12.52 3.11 10.24
N GLY A 2 -12.05 3.41 9.04
CA GLY A 2 -11.41 4.69 8.77
C GLY A 2 -12.41 5.84 8.79
N GLY A 3 -12.26 6.77 9.73
CA GLY A 3 -12.89 8.10 9.67
C GLY A 3 -14.42 8.17 9.74
N GLY A 4 -15.14 7.13 10.10
CA GLY A 4 -16.61 7.17 10.23
C GLY A 4 -17.39 7.26 8.93
N ILE A 5 -16.74 7.10 7.77
CA ILE A 5 -17.39 7.09 6.45
C ILE A 5 -17.87 5.65 6.16
N ALA A 6 -19.14 5.51 5.82
CA ALA A 6 -19.67 4.24 5.34
C ALA A 6 -19.05 3.90 3.98
N LEU A 7 -18.38 2.74 3.89
CA LEU A 7 -17.88 2.28 2.60
C LEU A 7 -19.06 1.89 1.70
N PRO A 8 -19.06 2.32 0.43
CA PRO A 8 -20.09 1.92 -0.51
C PRO A 8 -20.03 0.40 -0.76
N ALA A 9 -21.14 -0.19 -1.13
CA ALA A 9 -21.17 -1.57 -1.62
C ALA A 9 -20.31 -1.64 -2.89
N TRP A 10 -19.23 -2.43 -2.84
CA TRP A 10 -18.30 -2.55 -3.95
C TRP A 10 -18.57 -3.85 -4.74
N SER A 11 -18.49 -3.75 -6.05
CA SER A 11 -18.40 -4.90 -6.95
C SER A 11 -17.61 -4.50 -8.20
N PRO A 12 -16.98 -5.45 -8.93
CA PRO A 12 -16.28 -5.14 -10.18
C PRO A 12 -17.17 -4.39 -11.18
N GLY A 13 -18.40 -4.83 -11.37
CA GLY A 13 -19.35 -4.19 -12.28
C GLY A 13 -19.72 -2.75 -11.87
N ALA A 14 -19.93 -2.50 -10.56
CA ALA A 14 -20.22 -1.16 -10.08
C ALA A 14 -18.99 -0.24 -10.22
N ALA A 15 -17.78 -0.76 -9.97
CA ALA A 15 -16.55 -0.01 -10.16
C ALA A 15 -16.33 0.35 -11.64
N ILE A 16 -16.52 -0.60 -12.57
CA ILE A 16 -16.39 -0.35 -14.01
C ILE A 16 -17.42 0.70 -14.48
N ALA A 17 -18.67 0.59 -14.04
CA ALA A 17 -19.70 1.57 -14.39
C ALA A 17 -19.32 2.99 -13.92
N TYR A 18 -18.76 3.11 -12.71
CA TYR A 18 -18.26 4.38 -12.20
C TYR A 18 -17.07 4.92 -13.03
N LEU A 19 -16.10 4.05 -13.36
CA LEU A 19 -14.97 4.44 -14.22
C LEU A 19 -15.44 4.94 -15.58
N ASP A 20 -16.43 4.30 -16.18
CA ASP A 20 -17.02 4.70 -17.46
C ASP A 20 -17.69 6.07 -17.36
N GLU A 21 -18.51 6.29 -16.32
CA GLU A 21 -19.16 7.57 -16.07
C GLU A 21 -18.17 8.70 -15.83
N ALA A 22 -17.08 8.41 -15.11
CA ALA A 22 -16.02 9.38 -14.79
C ALA A 22 -15.01 9.59 -15.94
N GLY A 23 -15.11 8.83 -17.05
CA GLY A 23 -14.16 8.90 -18.16
C GLY A 23 -12.77 8.35 -17.79
N ILE A 24 -12.67 7.46 -16.81
CA ILE A 24 -11.43 6.84 -16.34
C ILE A 24 -11.22 5.52 -17.08
N ALA A 25 -10.11 5.39 -17.78
CA ALA A 25 -9.82 4.22 -18.60
C ALA A 25 -9.54 2.98 -17.74
N ALA A 26 -8.72 3.10 -16.69
CA ALA A 26 -8.34 2.00 -15.82
C ALA A 26 -8.03 2.51 -14.40
N ALA A 27 -8.12 1.61 -13.42
CA ALA A 27 -7.78 1.88 -12.03
C ALA A 27 -6.80 0.83 -11.48
N VAL A 28 -5.95 1.24 -10.55
CA VAL A 28 -5.10 0.33 -9.78
C VAL A 28 -5.73 0.13 -8.41
N VAL A 29 -6.02 -1.11 -8.05
CA VAL A 29 -6.64 -1.46 -6.78
C VAL A 29 -5.59 -1.89 -5.75
N SER A 30 -5.84 -1.60 -4.48
CA SER A 30 -4.95 -1.96 -3.37
C SER A 30 -5.70 -2.00 -2.04
N ILE A 31 -5.12 -2.67 -1.04
CA ILE A 31 -5.64 -2.65 0.33
C ILE A 31 -4.96 -1.52 1.11
N SER A 32 -5.76 -0.55 1.53
CA SER A 32 -5.31 0.57 2.36
C SER A 32 -5.28 0.22 3.87
N THR A 33 -5.22 1.23 4.73
CA THR A 33 -5.31 1.10 6.19
C THR A 33 -6.56 0.29 6.61
N PRO A 34 -6.42 -0.66 7.56
CA PRO A 34 -5.26 -0.94 8.43
C PRO A 34 -4.22 -1.91 7.85
N GLY A 35 -4.28 -2.27 6.57
CA GLY A 35 -3.44 -3.31 5.98
C GLY A 35 -3.84 -4.72 6.43
N VAL A 36 -2.92 -5.66 6.34
CA VAL A 36 -3.16 -7.08 6.65
C VAL A 36 -2.49 -7.55 7.95
N HIS A 37 -1.56 -6.79 8.52
CA HIS A 37 -0.86 -7.15 9.74
C HIS A 37 -1.62 -6.64 10.97
N LEU A 38 -2.36 -7.51 11.64
CA LEU A 38 -3.17 -7.19 12.81
C LEU A 38 -2.56 -7.72 14.13
N GLY A 39 -1.23 -7.92 14.16
CA GLY A 39 -0.47 -8.32 15.35
C GLY A 39 0.10 -9.74 15.32
N ASP A 40 -0.14 -10.52 14.27
CA ASP A 40 0.38 -11.86 14.09
C ASP A 40 0.97 -12.04 12.68
N ASP A 41 2.25 -12.40 12.59
CA ASP A 41 2.99 -12.51 11.32
C ASP A 41 2.43 -13.64 10.43
N MET A 42 2.09 -14.80 11.00
CA MET A 42 1.59 -15.93 10.24
C MET A 42 0.22 -15.63 9.62
N GLU A 43 -0.65 -14.99 10.39
CA GLU A 43 -1.94 -14.55 9.90
C GLU A 43 -1.80 -13.45 8.84
N ALA A 44 -0.87 -12.51 9.03
CA ALA A 44 -0.57 -11.48 8.04
C ALA A 44 -0.10 -12.08 6.72
N ARG A 45 0.80 -13.07 6.75
CA ARG A 45 1.26 -13.79 5.54
C ARG A 45 0.12 -14.51 4.84
N ARG A 46 -0.74 -15.19 5.62
CA ARG A 46 -1.92 -15.86 5.07
C ARG A 46 -2.88 -14.87 4.43
N MET A 47 -3.17 -13.77 5.11
CA MET A 47 -4.11 -12.75 4.64
C MET A 47 -3.58 -12.02 3.40
N ALA A 48 -2.29 -11.63 3.39
CA ALA A 48 -1.66 -11.01 2.24
C ALA A 48 -1.79 -11.90 0.99
N ARG A 49 -1.45 -13.18 1.12
CA ARG A 49 -1.56 -14.15 0.02
C ARG A 49 -2.99 -14.24 -0.52
N VAL A 50 -3.98 -14.43 0.35
CA VAL A 50 -5.39 -14.56 -0.06
C VAL A 50 -5.88 -13.30 -0.77
N VAL A 51 -5.56 -12.13 -0.23
CA VAL A 51 -5.96 -10.84 -0.82
C VAL A 51 -5.31 -10.64 -2.17
N ASN A 52 -3.99 -10.83 -2.28
CA ASN A 52 -3.27 -10.63 -3.54
C ASN A 52 -3.73 -11.61 -4.64
N GLU A 53 -4.00 -12.87 -4.29
CA GLU A 53 -4.56 -13.85 -5.22
C GLU A 53 -5.96 -13.44 -5.71
N GLN A 54 -6.83 -12.98 -4.81
CA GLN A 54 -8.17 -12.52 -5.19
C GLN A 54 -8.13 -11.30 -6.12
N VAL A 55 -7.23 -10.36 -5.85
CA VAL A 55 -7.10 -9.17 -6.68
C VAL A 55 -6.47 -9.51 -8.04
N ALA A 56 -5.50 -10.44 -8.08
CA ALA A 56 -4.94 -10.93 -9.33
C ALA A 56 -6.00 -11.59 -10.23
N GLU A 57 -6.94 -12.37 -9.67
CA GLU A 57 -8.07 -12.91 -10.44
C GLU A 57 -9.00 -11.79 -10.96
N LEU A 58 -9.26 -10.74 -10.17
CA LEU A 58 -10.01 -9.59 -10.66
C LEU A 58 -9.34 -8.93 -11.87
N VAL A 59 -8.01 -8.72 -11.80
CA VAL A 59 -7.24 -8.13 -12.91
C VAL A 59 -7.28 -9.04 -14.14
N LYS A 60 -7.14 -10.34 -13.95
CA LYS A 60 -7.23 -11.33 -15.02
C LYS A 60 -8.59 -11.34 -15.72
N ASP A 61 -9.67 -11.16 -14.96
CA ASP A 61 -11.04 -11.07 -15.50
C ASP A 61 -11.31 -9.75 -16.24
N HIS A 62 -10.55 -8.68 -15.89
CA HIS A 62 -10.73 -7.33 -16.43
C HIS A 62 -9.38 -6.64 -16.71
N PRO A 63 -8.51 -7.20 -17.58
CA PRO A 63 -7.11 -6.78 -17.73
C PRO A 63 -6.94 -5.36 -18.28
N ASP A 64 -7.93 -4.86 -19.03
CA ASP A 64 -7.91 -3.50 -19.60
C ASP A 64 -8.48 -2.44 -18.64
N ARG A 65 -9.01 -2.88 -17.49
CA ARG A 65 -9.71 -1.99 -16.56
C ARG A 65 -9.08 -1.93 -15.18
N PHE A 66 -8.38 -2.96 -14.75
CA PHE A 66 -7.75 -3.02 -13.44
C PHE A 66 -6.29 -3.44 -13.52
N GLY A 67 -5.45 -2.76 -12.74
CA GLY A 67 -4.18 -3.24 -12.26
C GLY A 67 -4.22 -3.37 -10.73
N PHE A 68 -3.13 -3.81 -10.09
CA PHE A 68 -3.10 -3.85 -8.64
C PHE A 68 -1.72 -3.61 -8.04
N PHE A 69 -1.72 -2.99 -6.85
CA PHE A 69 -0.56 -2.98 -5.98
C PHE A 69 -0.74 -4.03 -4.89
N ALA A 70 0.23 -4.95 -4.81
CA ALA A 70 0.21 -6.03 -3.84
C ALA A 70 0.37 -5.50 -2.41
N THR A 71 -0.44 -6.03 -1.49
CA THR A 71 -0.29 -5.75 -0.06
C THR A 71 0.79 -6.64 0.54
N LEU A 72 1.62 -6.08 1.43
CA LEU A 72 2.72 -6.78 2.07
C LEU A 72 2.52 -6.85 3.59
N THR A 73 3.35 -7.67 4.25
CA THR A 73 3.16 -8.09 5.64
C THR A 73 3.89 -7.23 6.68
N LEU A 74 4.40 -6.03 6.32
CA LEU A 74 5.09 -5.21 7.31
C LEU A 74 4.29 -5.09 8.62
N PRO A 75 4.95 -5.20 9.78
CA PRO A 75 6.39 -5.11 10.05
C PRO A 75 7.19 -6.41 9.85
N ASP A 76 6.57 -7.53 9.47
CA ASP A 76 7.23 -8.77 9.12
C ASP A 76 7.97 -8.62 7.78
N VAL A 77 9.25 -8.27 7.84
CA VAL A 77 10.08 -7.96 6.66
C VAL A 77 10.32 -9.19 5.80
N ASP A 78 10.60 -10.34 6.41
CA ASP A 78 10.86 -11.58 5.66
C ASP A 78 9.61 -12.04 4.90
N GLY A 79 8.45 -11.97 5.55
CA GLY A 79 7.17 -12.24 4.90
C GLY A 79 6.86 -11.24 3.79
N ALA A 80 7.19 -9.96 3.99
CA ALA A 80 6.99 -8.93 2.98
C ALA A 80 7.85 -9.16 1.74
N ILE A 81 9.12 -9.56 1.89
CA ILE A 81 10.00 -9.90 0.78
C ILE A 81 9.49 -11.12 0.01
N ALA A 82 9.09 -12.17 0.73
CA ALA A 82 8.56 -13.39 0.12
C ALA A 82 7.24 -13.12 -0.65
N GLU A 83 6.36 -12.32 -0.07
CA GLU A 83 5.08 -11.96 -0.71
C GLU A 83 5.29 -11.03 -1.91
N ALA A 84 6.23 -10.08 -1.84
CA ALA A 84 6.58 -9.24 -2.97
C ALA A 84 7.11 -10.07 -4.15
N ALA A 85 7.99 -11.03 -3.89
CA ALA A 85 8.48 -11.95 -4.92
C ALA A 85 7.34 -12.71 -5.59
N GLU A 86 6.45 -13.29 -4.80
CA GLU A 86 5.28 -14.01 -5.31
C GLU A 86 4.35 -13.12 -6.14
N ALA A 87 4.08 -11.90 -5.65
CA ALA A 87 3.19 -10.96 -6.31
C ALA A 87 3.72 -10.55 -7.69
N PHE A 88 5.01 -10.25 -7.80
CA PHE A 88 5.63 -9.88 -9.08
C PHE A 88 5.83 -11.07 -10.01
N ASP A 89 6.33 -12.21 -9.50
CA ASP A 89 6.79 -13.31 -10.35
C ASP A 89 5.63 -14.19 -10.82
N ARG A 90 4.54 -14.28 -10.05
CA ARG A 90 3.42 -15.18 -10.34
C ARG A 90 2.06 -14.48 -10.52
N LEU A 91 1.79 -13.44 -9.73
CA LEU A 91 0.48 -12.79 -9.74
C LEU A 91 0.41 -11.59 -10.70
N GLY A 92 1.54 -11.09 -11.20
CA GLY A 92 1.58 -9.99 -12.15
C GLY A 92 1.23 -8.63 -11.55
N ALA A 93 1.61 -8.38 -10.28
CA ALA A 93 1.39 -7.09 -9.63
C ALA A 93 2.12 -5.95 -10.35
N ASP A 94 1.48 -4.79 -10.49
CA ASP A 94 2.07 -3.58 -11.07
C ASP A 94 3.02 -2.85 -10.10
N GLY A 95 2.93 -3.17 -8.82
CA GLY A 95 3.74 -2.61 -7.75
C GLY A 95 3.31 -3.14 -6.39
N VAL A 96 3.72 -2.46 -5.33
CA VAL A 96 3.33 -2.78 -3.96
C VAL A 96 2.77 -1.55 -3.25
N ILE A 97 1.87 -1.78 -2.30
CA ILE A 97 1.40 -0.75 -1.38
C ILE A 97 2.07 -0.93 -0.02
N LEU A 98 2.63 0.14 0.53
CA LEU A 98 3.18 0.20 1.87
C LEU A 98 2.49 1.30 2.67
N LEU A 99 2.18 1.04 3.93
CA LEU A 99 1.73 2.10 4.82
C LEU A 99 2.93 2.98 5.21
N ALA A 100 2.72 4.29 5.30
CA ALA A 100 3.74 5.28 5.65
C ALA A 100 4.42 4.97 6.98
N SER A 101 3.65 4.45 7.92
CA SER A 101 4.13 3.98 9.22
C SER A 101 3.50 2.66 9.61
N VAL A 102 4.26 1.77 10.23
CA VAL A 102 3.81 0.45 10.70
C VAL A 102 4.46 0.15 12.04
N ALA A 103 3.67 -0.29 13.03
CA ALA A 103 4.16 -0.62 14.38
C ALA A 103 5.02 0.50 15.01
N GLY A 104 4.63 1.76 14.81
CA GLY A 104 5.34 2.93 15.34
C GLY A 104 6.63 3.30 14.60
N ARG A 105 6.93 2.68 13.47
CA ARG A 105 8.11 2.97 12.62
C ARG A 105 7.66 3.50 11.28
N TYR A 106 8.29 4.57 10.82
CA TYR A 106 8.10 5.12 9.49
C TYR A 106 8.93 4.39 8.43
N LEU A 107 8.47 4.42 7.21
CA LEU A 107 9.32 4.04 6.07
C LEU A 107 10.56 4.93 6.07
N GLY A 108 11.74 4.32 5.91
CA GLY A 108 13.04 4.96 6.13
C GLY A 108 13.71 4.52 7.43
N ASP A 109 13.03 3.77 8.30
CA ASP A 109 13.69 3.04 9.39
C ASP A 109 14.59 1.94 8.79
N PRO A 110 15.85 1.82 9.26
CA PRO A 110 16.78 0.79 8.77
C PRO A 110 16.26 -0.66 8.87
N ALA A 111 15.31 -0.93 9.74
CA ALA A 111 14.68 -2.24 9.83
C ALA A 111 13.97 -2.66 8.52
N PHE A 112 13.57 -1.70 7.69
CA PHE A 112 12.91 -1.96 6.40
C PHE A 112 13.88 -1.97 5.21
N ASP A 113 15.17 -1.70 5.43
CA ASP A 113 16.19 -1.70 4.37
C ASP A 113 16.24 -3.01 3.56
N PRO A 114 16.12 -4.21 4.15
CA PRO A 114 16.11 -5.44 3.34
C PRO A 114 14.95 -5.51 2.35
N LEU A 115 13.76 -5.04 2.74
CA LEU A 115 12.63 -4.94 1.82
C LEU A 115 12.88 -3.89 0.73
N MET A 116 13.40 -2.72 1.10
CA MET A 116 13.71 -1.67 0.12
C MET A 116 14.73 -2.15 -0.92
N ALA A 117 15.75 -2.91 -0.49
CA ALA A 117 16.72 -3.51 -1.39
C ALA A 117 16.06 -4.51 -2.37
N ALA A 118 15.23 -5.42 -1.88
CA ALA A 118 14.53 -6.41 -2.69
C ALA A 118 13.58 -5.76 -3.72
N LEU A 119 12.92 -4.68 -3.33
CA LEU A 119 12.06 -3.91 -4.23
C LEU A 119 12.86 -3.08 -5.25
N ASP A 120 14.01 -2.54 -4.85
CA ASP A 120 14.92 -1.80 -5.75
C ASP A 120 15.49 -2.71 -6.83
N GLU A 121 15.89 -3.94 -6.51
CA GLU A 121 16.36 -4.94 -7.48
C GLU A 121 15.36 -5.19 -8.59
N ARG A 122 14.08 -5.06 -8.29
CA ARG A 122 12.97 -5.24 -9.23
C ARG A 122 12.53 -3.95 -9.93
N SER A 123 13.15 -2.80 -9.59
CA SER A 123 12.69 -1.47 -10.04
C SER A 123 11.20 -1.24 -9.74
N ALA A 124 10.75 -1.72 -8.60
CA ALA A 124 9.36 -1.78 -8.23
C ALA A 124 8.72 -0.39 -8.08
N VAL A 125 7.43 -0.30 -8.41
CA VAL A 125 6.59 0.82 -8.00
C VAL A 125 6.16 0.58 -6.55
N VAL A 126 6.42 1.56 -5.68
CA VAL A 126 6.02 1.56 -4.27
C VAL A 126 5.02 2.68 -4.05
N PHE A 127 3.77 2.31 -3.83
CA PHE A 127 2.71 3.25 -3.48
C PHE A 127 2.65 3.40 -1.96
N VAL A 128 2.96 4.59 -1.46
CA VAL A 128 2.95 4.88 -0.02
C VAL A 128 1.61 5.46 0.37
N HIS A 129 0.86 4.72 1.19
CA HIS A 129 -0.45 5.11 1.70
C HIS A 129 -0.35 5.53 3.18
N PRO A 130 -1.06 6.58 3.61
CA PRO A 130 -1.06 6.97 5.02
C PRO A 130 -1.63 5.87 5.91
N GLY A 131 -1.14 5.82 7.15
CA GLY A 131 -1.66 5.01 8.23
C GLY A 131 -2.22 5.87 9.36
N PRO A 132 -2.71 5.24 10.44
CA PRO A 132 -3.09 5.97 11.63
C PRO A 132 -1.86 6.67 12.23
N LEU A 133 -1.94 7.97 12.48
CA LEU A 133 -0.87 8.68 13.18
C LEU A 133 -0.69 8.13 14.59
N ALA A 134 0.57 8.00 15.01
CA ALA A 134 0.90 7.74 16.41
C ALA A 134 0.67 9.03 17.23
N GLY A 135 -0.51 9.19 17.79
CA GLY A 135 -0.85 10.35 18.63
C GLY A 135 -2.36 10.53 18.77
N PRO A 136 -2.78 11.43 19.66
CA PRO A 136 -4.20 11.70 19.82
C PRO A 136 -4.74 12.42 18.57
N SER A 137 -5.86 11.94 18.04
CA SER A 137 -6.62 12.63 17.00
C SER A 137 -7.21 13.95 17.57
N VAL A 138 -7.38 14.94 16.71
CA VAL A 138 -8.02 16.20 17.10
C VAL A 138 -9.54 15.99 17.14
N PRO A 139 -10.21 16.21 18.27
CA PRO A 139 -11.65 16.02 18.36
C PRO A 139 -12.40 16.85 17.31
N GLY A 140 -13.27 16.18 16.55
CA GLY A 140 -14.08 16.82 15.51
C GLY A 140 -13.36 17.03 14.16
N LEU A 141 -12.09 16.67 14.04
CA LEU A 141 -11.35 16.70 12.79
C LEU A 141 -11.10 15.27 12.31
N PRO A 142 -11.70 14.81 11.19
CA PRO A 142 -11.39 13.52 10.62
C PRO A 142 -9.92 13.40 10.20
N GLU A 143 -9.28 12.28 10.48
CA GLU A 143 -7.84 12.05 10.23
C GLU A 143 -7.44 12.28 8.76
N PHE A 144 -8.31 11.95 7.81
CA PHE A 144 -8.03 12.13 6.39
C PHE A 144 -7.91 13.58 5.94
N ILE A 145 -8.37 14.56 6.74
CA ILE A 145 -8.29 15.98 6.38
C ILE A 145 -6.87 16.54 6.53
N ALA A 146 -6.13 16.09 7.56
CA ALA A 146 -4.81 16.64 7.85
C ALA A 146 -3.78 15.54 8.19
N ASP A 147 -4.18 14.54 8.98
CA ASP A 147 -3.25 13.58 9.56
C ASP A 147 -2.66 12.66 8.49
N PHE A 148 -3.43 12.28 7.47
CA PHE A 148 -2.96 11.44 6.38
C PHE A 148 -1.86 12.12 5.55
N LEU A 149 -2.04 13.40 5.21
CA LEU A 149 -1.00 14.18 4.52
C LEU A 149 0.27 14.29 5.37
N LEU A 150 0.10 14.49 6.66
CA LEU A 150 1.22 14.60 7.59
C LEU A 150 1.97 13.27 7.72
N ASP A 151 1.29 12.14 7.72
CA ASP A 151 1.89 10.81 7.83
C ASP A 151 2.76 10.48 6.60
N THR A 152 2.22 10.66 5.39
CA THR A 152 2.99 10.47 4.15
C THR A 152 4.16 11.44 4.04
N THR A 153 3.98 12.70 4.44
CA THR A 153 5.05 13.69 4.46
C THR A 153 6.19 13.27 5.39
N ARG A 154 5.87 12.77 6.59
CA ARG A 154 6.88 12.25 7.53
C ARG A 154 7.65 11.08 6.95
N ALA A 155 6.95 10.13 6.32
CA ALA A 155 7.60 9.00 5.66
C ALA A 155 8.56 9.47 4.57
N ALA A 156 8.12 10.35 3.67
CA ALA A 156 8.95 10.89 2.59
C ALA A 156 10.21 11.62 3.11
N LEU A 157 10.04 12.48 4.12
CA LEU A 157 11.16 13.22 4.72
C LEU A 157 12.16 12.29 5.43
N LEU A 158 11.67 11.25 6.13
CA LEU A 158 12.54 10.28 6.81
C LEU A 158 13.27 9.39 5.81
N MET A 159 12.63 8.95 4.73
CA MET A 159 13.29 8.21 3.65
C MET A 159 14.40 9.05 3.00
N ALA A 160 14.15 10.33 2.73
CA ALA A 160 15.16 11.24 2.18
C ALA A 160 16.30 11.46 3.18
N ARG A 161 15.99 11.84 4.43
CA ARG A 161 16.97 12.12 5.48
C ARG A 161 17.87 10.93 5.78
N ASN A 162 17.32 9.74 5.79
CA ASN A 162 18.02 8.51 6.12
C ASN A 162 18.70 7.87 4.89
N GLY A 163 18.74 8.56 3.75
CA GLY A 163 19.46 8.15 2.55
C GLY A 163 18.85 6.95 1.82
N VAL A 164 17.58 6.61 2.06
CA VAL A 164 16.88 5.52 1.36
C VAL A 164 16.79 5.83 -0.14
N LEU A 165 16.60 7.10 -0.50
CA LEU A 165 16.47 7.52 -1.89
C LEU A 165 17.78 7.33 -2.67
N ASP A 166 18.92 7.53 -2.00
CA ASP A 166 20.24 7.38 -2.60
C ASP A 166 20.68 5.90 -2.66
N ARG A 167 20.34 5.11 -1.61
CA ARG A 167 20.70 3.70 -1.56
C ARG A 167 19.87 2.83 -2.51
N TYR A 168 18.63 3.21 -2.77
CA TYR A 168 17.67 2.46 -3.58
C TYR A 168 17.11 3.33 -4.71
N PRO A 169 17.96 3.70 -5.70
CA PRO A 169 17.59 4.68 -6.72
C PRO A 169 16.61 4.17 -7.77
N ARG A 170 16.45 2.85 -7.91
CA ARG A 170 15.54 2.24 -8.90
C ARG A 170 14.10 2.15 -8.42
N LEU A 171 13.85 2.41 -7.12
CA LEU A 171 12.48 2.44 -6.59
C LEU A 171 11.69 3.60 -7.19
N ASN A 172 10.57 3.29 -7.82
CA ASN A 172 9.59 4.28 -8.27
C ASN A 172 8.57 4.51 -7.15
N ARG A 173 8.57 5.69 -6.55
CA ARG A 173 7.75 6.00 -5.37
C ARG A 173 6.61 6.93 -5.74
N ALA A 174 5.38 6.51 -5.43
CA ALA A 174 4.19 7.33 -5.47
C ALA A 174 3.64 7.47 -4.05
N TYR A 175 3.22 8.68 -3.67
CA TYR A 175 2.63 8.94 -2.37
C TYR A 175 1.15 9.23 -2.54
N CYS A 176 0.32 8.60 -1.71
CA CYS A 176 -1.09 8.93 -1.66
C CYS A 176 -1.25 10.32 -1.08
N ASP A 177 -1.85 11.18 -1.89
CA ASP A 177 -2.25 12.52 -1.52
C ASP A 177 -3.78 12.47 -1.40
N SER A 178 -4.28 12.30 -0.18
CA SER A 178 -5.73 12.23 0.03
C SER A 178 -6.33 13.61 -0.17
N GLN A 179 -6.93 13.82 -1.32
CA GLN A 179 -7.86 14.94 -1.52
C GLN A 179 -9.29 14.48 -1.32
#